data_c80b78f56b48f95063adf6939937cfe7
#
_entry.id   c80b78f56b48f95063adf6939937cfe7
#
_cell.length_a   1.000
_cell.length_b   1.000
_cell.length_c   1.000
_cell.angle_alpha   90.00
_cell.angle_beta   90.00
_cell.angle_gamma   90.00
#
_symmetry.space_group_name_H-M   'P 1'
#
loop_
_entity.id
_entity.type
_entity.pdbx_description
1 polymer ?
#
loop_
_entity_poly.entity_id
_entity_poly.type
_entity_poly.pdbx_seq_one_letter_code
_entity_poly.pdbx_strand_id
1 'polypeptide(L)'
;MRSTYVSGSGFSNYFARPSYQDGAVPPYIASVNGKHDGLYKKGERAFPDIVARRYHFEIIWNGTLQKVDGTSCSAPAASSVISLVNDTLIAAGKPVLRFLNPER
;
A
#
# COMPACT_ATOMS: atom_id res chain seq x y z
N MET A 1 0.02 21.89 -11.01
CA MET A 1 0.96 20.98 -11.70
C MET A 1 0.46 19.55 -11.52
N ARG A 2 0.09 18.83 -12.57
CA ARG A 2 -0.27 17.40 -12.45
C ARG A 2 1.01 16.63 -12.18
N SER A 3 1.00 15.78 -11.15
CA SER A 3 2.11 14.86 -10.88
C SER A 3 2.30 13.95 -12.10
N THR A 4 3.51 13.94 -12.65
CA THR A 4 3.89 13.06 -13.76
C THR A 4 4.08 11.60 -13.32
N TYR A 5 4.06 11.34 -12.01
CA TYR A 5 4.27 10.01 -11.44
C TYR A 5 2.94 9.45 -10.95
N VAL A 6 2.56 8.29 -11.46
CA VAL A 6 1.33 7.56 -11.08
C VAL A 6 1.72 6.25 -10.40
N SER A 7 1.13 5.96 -9.23
CA SER A 7 1.25 4.63 -8.62
C SER A 7 0.38 3.65 -9.39
N GLY A 8 0.91 2.45 -9.64
CA GLY A 8 0.12 1.35 -10.17
C GLY A 8 -0.88 0.85 -9.12
N SER A 9 -2.11 0.63 -9.54
CA SER A 9 -3.13 -0.05 -8.74
C SER A 9 -4.08 -0.80 -9.67
N GLY A 10 -4.71 -1.84 -9.18
CA GLY A 10 -5.67 -2.61 -9.99
C GLY A 10 -5.77 -4.06 -9.55
N PHE A 11 -6.05 -4.92 -10.54
CA PHE A 11 -6.20 -6.35 -10.35
C PHE A 11 -5.21 -7.11 -11.22
N SER A 12 -4.68 -8.21 -10.70
CA SER A 12 -3.78 -9.09 -11.43
C SER A 12 -4.46 -9.69 -12.66
N ASN A 13 -3.67 -9.99 -13.68
CA ASN A 13 -4.10 -10.82 -14.80
C ASN A 13 -3.70 -12.29 -14.65
N TYR A 14 -2.88 -12.60 -13.63
CA TYR A 14 -2.24 -13.89 -13.45
C TYR A 14 -2.56 -14.57 -12.13
N PHE A 15 -2.71 -13.81 -11.06
CA PHE A 15 -2.85 -14.33 -9.70
C PHE A 15 -4.30 -14.20 -9.23
N ALA A 16 -4.91 -15.35 -8.88
CA ALA A 16 -6.21 -15.37 -8.24
C ALA A 16 -6.17 -14.61 -6.90
N ARG A 17 -7.32 -14.08 -6.50
CA ARG A 17 -7.46 -13.37 -5.24
C ARG A 17 -7.19 -14.33 -4.08
N PRO A 18 -6.23 -14.00 -3.20
CA PRO A 18 -6.00 -14.78 -1.99
C PRO A 18 -7.13 -14.54 -0.98
N SER A 19 -7.42 -15.55 -0.16
CA SER A 19 -8.53 -15.52 0.81
C SER A 19 -8.46 -14.35 1.79
N TYR A 20 -7.27 -13.89 2.15
CA TYR A 20 -7.12 -12.72 3.04
C TYR A 20 -7.64 -11.41 2.42
N GLN A 21 -7.94 -11.36 1.12
CA GLN A 21 -8.55 -10.20 0.47
C GLN A 21 -10.07 -10.33 0.35
N ASP A 22 -10.68 -11.42 0.78
CA ASP A 22 -12.12 -11.67 0.58
C ASP A 22 -13.01 -10.73 1.39
N GLY A 23 -12.53 -10.23 2.53
CA GLY A 23 -13.25 -9.23 3.32
C GLY A 23 -13.22 -7.81 2.72
N ALA A 24 -12.14 -7.46 2.02
CA ALA A 24 -11.92 -6.09 1.53
C ALA A 24 -12.30 -5.90 0.05
N VAL A 25 -11.94 -6.84 -0.82
CA VAL A 25 -12.07 -6.67 -2.27
C VAL A 25 -13.52 -6.72 -2.77
N PRO A 26 -14.37 -7.70 -2.37
CA PRO A 26 -15.76 -7.72 -2.84
C PRO A 26 -16.57 -6.47 -2.45
N PRO A 27 -16.50 -5.95 -1.20
CA PRO A 27 -17.15 -4.70 -0.84
C PRO A 27 -16.64 -3.50 -1.65
N TYR A 28 -15.34 -3.44 -1.92
CA TYR A 28 -14.76 -2.41 -2.78
C TYR A 28 -15.33 -2.48 -4.20
N ILE A 29 -15.34 -3.66 -4.83
CA ILE A 29 -15.91 -3.86 -6.17
C ILE A 29 -17.38 -3.44 -6.21
N ALA A 30 -18.15 -3.78 -5.18
CA ALA A 30 -19.54 -3.36 -5.07
C ALA A 30 -19.67 -1.83 -4.98
N SER A 31 -18.78 -1.15 -4.25
CA SER A 31 -18.78 0.30 -4.10
C SER A 31 -18.47 1.06 -5.39
N VAL A 32 -17.67 0.47 -6.29
CA VAL A 32 -17.37 1.06 -7.61
C VAL A 32 -18.57 1.00 -8.56
N ASN A 33 -19.61 0.23 -8.22
CA ASN A 33 -20.90 0.17 -8.90
C ASN A 33 -20.79 0.05 -10.42
N GLY A 34 -19.99 -0.90 -10.88
CA GLY A 34 -19.80 -1.20 -12.31
C GLY A 34 -18.91 -0.22 -13.09
N LYS A 35 -18.33 0.81 -12.44
CA LYS A 35 -17.32 1.66 -13.10
C LYS A 35 -16.17 0.81 -13.60
N HIS A 36 -15.75 1.06 -14.84
CA HIS A 36 -14.65 0.33 -15.49
C HIS A 36 -14.92 -1.18 -15.68
N ASP A 37 -16.17 -1.59 -15.69
CA ASP A 37 -16.55 -3.00 -15.88
C ASP A 37 -16.00 -3.52 -17.21
N GLY A 38 -15.46 -4.74 -17.20
CA GLY A 38 -14.78 -5.32 -18.35
C GLY A 38 -13.31 -4.90 -18.54
N LEU A 39 -12.82 -3.88 -17.81
CA LEU A 39 -11.44 -3.44 -17.90
C LEU A 39 -10.52 -4.12 -16.87
N TYR A 40 -11.07 -4.88 -15.92
CA TYR A 40 -10.32 -5.59 -14.89
C TYR A 40 -10.99 -6.90 -14.49
N LYS A 41 -10.21 -7.82 -13.97
CA LYS A 41 -10.68 -9.15 -13.54
C LYS A 41 -11.07 -9.10 -12.06
N LYS A 42 -12.37 -9.10 -11.78
CA LYS A 42 -12.94 -8.97 -10.42
C LYS A 42 -12.57 -10.10 -9.45
N GLY A 43 -12.26 -11.29 -9.97
CA GLY A 43 -11.88 -12.46 -9.17
C GLY A 43 -10.39 -12.55 -8.84
N GLU A 44 -9.59 -11.66 -9.39
CA GLU A 44 -8.14 -11.73 -9.29
C GLU A 44 -7.60 -10.89 -8.12
N ARG A 45 -6.31 -11.10 -7.80
CA ARG A 45 -5.61 -10.41 -6.72
C ARG A 45 -5.60 -8.90 -6.95
N ALA A 46 -6.09 -8.16 -5.97
CA ALA A 46 -6.00 -6.70 -5.96
C ALA A 46 -4.62 -6.23 -5.48
N PHE A 47 -4.17 -5.07 -5.94
CA PHE A 47 -2.94 -4.42 -5.50
C PHE A 47 -3.08 -2.88 -5.59
N PRO A 48 -2.32 -2.12 -4.77
CA PRO A 48 -1.39 -2.54 -3.73
C PRO A 48 -2.10 -2.98 -2.44
N ASP A 49 -1.41 -3.74 -1.58
CA ASP A 49 -1.93 -4.11 -0.24
C ASP A 49 -1.74 -2.96 0.77
N ILE A 50 -0.73 -2.13 0.58
CA ILE A 50 -0.43 -0.97 1.44
C ILE A 50 -0.12 0.25 0.56
N VAL A 51 -0.56 1.42 1.00
CA VAL A 51 -0.24 2.71 0.39
C VAL A 51 0.35 3.67 1.41
N ALA A 52 1.33 4.47 0.97
CA ALA A 52 1.92 5.53 1.77
C ALA A 52 2.18 6.76 0.90
N ARG A 53 2.45 7.90 1.56
CA ARG A 53 2.69 9.17 0.87
C ARG A 53 3.88 9.06 -0.07
N ARG A 54 3.73 9.52 -1.31
CA ARG A 54 4.76 9.54 -2.35
C ARG A 54 5.01 10.92 -2.96
N TYR A 55 4.13 11.89 -2.68
CA TYR A 55 4.13 13.22 -3.29
C TYR A 55 4.56 14.27 -2.28
N HIS A 56 5.46 15.15 -2.68
CA HIS A 56 6.07 16.16 -1.82
C HIS A 56 6.63 15.56 -0.51
N PHE A 57 7.36 14.46 -0.64
CA PHE A 57 8.04 13.84 0.49
C PHE A 57 9.24 14.69 0.86
N GLU A 58 9.29 15.16 2.09
CA GLU A 58 10.34 16.07 2.55
C GLU A 58 11.57 15.29 3.01
N ILE A 59 12.72 15.65 2.46
CA ILE A 59 14.02 15.09 2.83
C ILE A 59 15.02 16.21 3.09
N ILE A 60 16.03 15.93 3.89
CA ILE A 60 17.19 16.80 4.01
C ILE A 60 18.29 16.25 3.09
N TRP A 61 18.63 17.03 2.08
CA TRP A 61 19.70 16.72 1.14
C TRP A 61 20.76 17.81 1.21
N ASN A 62 21.99 17.41 1.53
CA ASN A 62 23.12 18.34 1.68
C ASN A 62 22.79 19.55 2.58
N GLY A 63 22.14 19.28 3.74
CA GLY A 63 21.76 20.32 4.71
C GLY A 63 20.57 21.18 4.29
N THR A 64 19.94 20.94 3.15
CA THR A 64 18.82 21.72 2.62
C THR A 64 17.56 20.87 2.52
N LEU A 65 16.41 21.45 2.92
CA LEU A 65 15.11 20.81 2.76
C LEU A 65 14.75 20.72 1.28
N GLN A 66 14.51 19.51 0.81
CA GLN A 66 14.09 19.19 -0.55
C GLN A 66 12.75 18.46 -0.53
N LYS A 67 11.97 18.61 -1.60
CA LYS A 67 10.75 17.83 -1.84
C LYS A 67 10.96 16.89 -3.00
N VAL A 68 10.77 15.61 -2.76
CA VAL A 68 10.91 14.56 -3.76
C VAL A 68 9.60 13.83 -3.98
N ASP A 69 9.43 13.29 -5.17
CA ASP A 69 8.26 12.51 -5.56
C ASP A 69 8.70 11.12 -6.03
N GLY A 70 7.94 10.12 -5.64
CA GLY A 70 8.18 8.76 -6.11
C GLY A 70 7.66 7.70 -5.16
N THR A 71 7.29 6.54 -5.70
CA THR A 71 6.91 5.35 -4.90
C THR A 71 8.07 4.83 -4.06
N SER A 72 9.31 5.17 -4.45
CA SER A 72 10.53 4.90 -3.67
C SER A 72 10.55 5.59 -2.30
N CYS A 73 9.72 6.62 -2.09
CA CYS A 73 9.53 7.25 -0.78
C CYS A 73 8.46 6.52 0.05
N SER A 74 7.45 5.94 -0.61
CA SER A 74 6.34 5.25 0.07
C SER A 74 6.80 3.97 0.77
N ALA A 75 7.64 3.17 0.12
CA ALA A 75 8.10 1.89 0.67
C ALA A 75 8.91 2.06 1.98
N PRO A 76 9.97 2.89 2.04
CA PRO A 76 10.70 3.10 3.28
C PRO A 76 9.85 3.78 4.36
N ALA A 77 8.92 4.68 3.99
CA ALA A 77 8.02 5.30 4.96
C ALA A 77 7.11 4.26 5.63
N ALA A 78 6.46 3.39 4.85
CA ALA A 78 5.64 2.31 5.38
C ALA A 78 6.47 1.33 6.23
N SER A 79 7.65 0.93 5.73
CA SER A 79 8.57 0.02 6.45
C SER A 79 9.04 0.61 7.78
N SER A 80 9.30 1.92 7.84
CA SER A 80 9.71 2.59 9.07
C SER A 80 8.62 2.54 10.14
N VAL A 81 7.35 2.74 9.76
CA VAL A 81 6.23 2.62 10.69
C VAL A 81 6.15 1.20 11.27
N ILE A 82 6.25 0.18 10.42
CA ILE A 82 6.24 -1.23 10.85
C ILE A 82 7.44 -1.54 11.75
N SER A 83 8.61 -1.00 11.43
CA SER A 83 9.82 -1.16 12.24
C SER A 83 9.65 -0.57 13.64
N LEU A 84 9.10 0.63 13.77
CA LEU A 84 8.80 1.28 15.06
C LEU A 84 7.78 0.48 15.89
N VAL A 85 6.74 -0.06 15.24
CA VAL A 85 5.78 -0.93 15.91
C VAL A 85 6.46 -2.20 16.41
N ASN A 86 7.31 -2.82 15.60
CA ASN A 86 8.05 -4.01 16.00
C ASN A 86 9.01 -3.73 17.16
N ASP A 87 9.70 -2.60 17.15
CA ASP A 87 10.56 -2.19 18.25
C ASP A 87 9.77 -2.08 19.57
N THR A 88 8.60 -1.45 19.52
CA THR A 88 7.69 -1.35 20.68
C THR A 88 7.22 -2.72 21.17
N LEU A 89 6.91 -3.65 20.26
CA LEU A 89 6.51 -5.02 20.60
C LEU A 89 7.65 -5.78 21.26
N ILE A 90 8.87 -5.68 20.73
CA ILE A 90 10.07 -6.31 21.28
C ILE A 90 10.34 -5.78 22.69
N ALA A 91 10.29 -4.47 22.89
CA ALA A 91 10.46 -3.85 24.20
C ALA A 91 9.42 -4.33 25.23
N ALA A 92 8.21 -4.67 24.76
CA ALA A 92 7.14 -5.23 25.59
C ALA A 92 7.21 -6.77 25.75
N GLY A 93 8.25 -7.43 25.26
CA GLY A 93 8.38 -8.90 25.28
C GLY A 93 7.38 -9.64 24.40
N LYS A 94 6.80 -8.97 23.41
CA LYS A 94 5.82 -9.52 22.47
C LYS A 94 6.47 -9.95 21.16
N PRO A 95 5.88 -10.90 20.44
CA PRO A 95 6.35 -11.27 19.11
C PRO A 95 6.18 -10.10 18.13
N VAL A 96 7.12 -9.98 17.19
CA VAL A 96 7.06 -9.01 16.08
C VAL A 96 5.88 -9.29 15.16
N LEU A 97 5.44 -8.25 14.46
CA LEU A 97 4.48 -8.40 13.39
C LEU A 97 5.02 -9.31 12.30
N ARG A 98 4.17 -10.18 11.80
CA ARG A 98 4.47 -11.09 10.69
C ARG A 98 3.76 -10.60 9.43
N PHE A 99 3.07 -11.49 8.73
CA PHE A 99 2.24 -11.13 7.59
C PHE A 99 1.11 -10.19 8.03
N LEU A 100 1.06 -9.02 7.40
CA LEU A 100 0.02 -8.03 7.68
C LEU A 100 -1.24 -8.42 6.89
N ASN A 101 -2.21 -9.00 7.59
CA ASN A 101 -3.50 -9.28 7.00
C ASN A 101 -4.33 -7.97 6.99
N PRO A 102 -4.78 -7.48 5.82
CA PRO A 102 -5.59 -6.28 5.71
C PRO A 102 -6.98 -6.40 6.36
N GLU A 103 -7.38 -7.59 6.80
CA GLU A 103 -8.69 -7.85 7.42
C GLU A 103 -8.74 -7.75 8.95
N ARG A 104 -7.63 -7.38 9.59
CA ARG A 104 -7.58 -7.29 11.06
C ARG A 104 -7.17 -5.92 11.52
#